data_a6159190245500b6f05d621e3c495230
#
_entry.id   a6159190245500b6f05d621e3c495230
#
_cell.length_a   1.000
_cell.length_b   1.000
_cell.length_c   1.000
_cell.angle_alpha   90.00
_cell.angle_beta   90.00
_cell.angle_gamma   90.00
#
_symmetry.space_group_name_H-M   'P 1'
#
loop_
_entity.id
_entity.type
_entity.pdbx_description
1 polymer ?
#
loop_
_entity_poly.entity_id
_entity_poly.type
_entity_poly.pdbx_seq_one_letter_code
_entity_poly.pdbx_strand_id
1 'polypeptide(L)'
;EPLREPGLCMLFFAAKARNGQSIFDDSLEKRNGYYPQYHHGDINAYHLSYYRRKYATERCFQTANLRKSYGFHLVSQGADPLPNVEDVEKSYEMKVEKYQGRITFSINDLEIFQWQDEGEEGPVLDEGYIGFRQMAPMKARYSHLEVYELQED
;
A
#
# COMPACT_ATOMS: atom_id res chain seq x y z
N GLU A 1 -21.93 -22.78 -2.45
CA GLU A 1 -20.53 -22.33 -2.58
C GLU A 1 -20.32 -21.16 -1.64
N PRO A 2 -19.24 -21.17 -0.85
CA PRO A 2 -18.95 -20.00 -0.04
C PRO A 2 -18.74 -18.82 -0.96
N LEU A 3 -19.45 -17.74 -0.72
CA LEU A 3 -19.24 -16.46 -1.38
C LEU A 3 -17.79 -16.06 -1.18
N ARG A 4 -17.02 -16.11 -2.25
CA ARG A 4 -15.62 -15.73 -2.24
C ARG A 4 -15.52 -14.24 -2.33
N GLU A 5 -15.21 -13.67 -1.21
CA GLU A 5 -15.11 -12.23 -1.09
C GLU A 5 -13.73 -11.79 -1.56
N PRO A 6 -13.62 -10.99 -2.63
CA PRO A 6 -12.37 -10.42 -3.02
C PRO A 6 -11.88 -9.53 -1.88
N GLY A 7 -10.82 -9.95 -1.21
CA GLY A 7 -10.15 -9.16 -0.20
C GLY A 7 -8.93 -8.47 -0.79
N LEU A 8 -8.71 -7.23 -0.41
CA LEU A 8 -7.48 -6.50 -0.68
C LEU A 8 -7.33 -5.38 0.34
N CYS A 9 -6.22 -5.38 1.05
CA CYS A 9 -5.80 -4.28 1.90
C CYS A 9 -4.76 -3.43 1.17
N MET A 10 -4.84 -2.12 1.37
CA MET A 10 -3.87 -1.18 0.80
C MET A 10 -3.46 -0.14 1.83
N LEU A 11 -2.18 0.20 1.81
CA LEU A 11 -1.59 1.31 2.52
C LEU A 11 -1.00 2.28 1.50
N PHE A 12 -1.46 3.52 1.51
CA PHE A 12 -0.88 4.61 0.75
C PHE A 12 0.03 5.42 1.66
N PHE A 13 1.19 5.83 1.17
CA PHE A 13 2.12 6.67 1.90
C PHE A 13 2.90 7.62 0.97
N ALA A 14 3.52 8.63 1.56
CA ALA A 14 4.12 9.75 0.83
C ALA A 14 3.15 10.37 -0.20
N ALA A 15 1.86 10.43 0.15
CA ALA A 15 0.82 10.91 -0.75
C ALA A 15 0.75 12.44 -0.77
N LYS A 16 0.99 13.02 -1.95
CA LYS A 16 0.85 14.46 -2.22
C LYS A 16 0.14 14.68 -3.55
N ALA A 17 -0.42 15.86 -3.72
CA ALA A 17 -0.89 16.28 -5.03
C ALA A 17 0.29 16.35 -6.02
N ARG A 18 0.02 16.11 -7.31
CA ARG A 18 1.04 16.14 -8.36
C ARG A 18 1.72 17.50 -8.52
N ASN A 19 1.04 18.58 -8.10
CA ASN A 19 1.58 19.94 -8.05
C ASN A 19 2.32 20.25 -6.73
N GLY A 20 2.52 19.25 -5.84
CA GLY A 20 3.21 19.39 -4.57
C GLY A 20 2.34 19.90 -3.41
N GLN A 21 1.07 20.23 -3.66
CA GLN A 21 0.14 20.67 -2.63
C GLN A 21 -0.38 19.50 -1.77
N SER A 22 -1.13 19.84 -0.72
CA SER A 22 -1.85 18.84 0.08
C SER A 22 -2.84 18.05 -0.78
N ILE A 23 -3.02 16.76 -0.49
CA ILE A 23 -4.07 15.95 -1.11
C ILE A 23 -5.49 16.41 -0.74
N PHE A 24 -5.63 17.31 0.20
CA PHE A 24 -6.89 17.92 0.63
C PHE A 24 -7.12 19.33 0.05
N ASP A 25 -6.26 19.77 -0.86
CA ASP A 25 -6.43 21.08 -1.50
C ASP A 25 -7.73 21.12 -2.32
N ASP A 26 -8.48 22.21 -2.18
CA ASP A 26 -9.78 22.36 -2.82
C ASP A 26 -9.72 22.46 -4.35
N SER A 27 -8.55 22.73 -4.92
CA SER A 27 -8.34 22.75 -6.37
C SER A 27 -8.30 21.36 -7.01
N LEU A 28 -8.13 20.30 -6.20
CA LEU A 28 -8.05 18.93 -6.68
C LEU A 28 -9.44 18.35 -6.95
N GLU A 29 -9.51 17.42 -7.89
CA GLU A 29 -10.73 16.65 -8.14
C GLU A 29 -11.17 15.90 -6.87
N LYS A 30 -12.44 16.01 -6.51
CA LYS A 30 -13.00 15.33 -5.35
C LYS A 30 -13.00 13.81 -5.58
N ARG A 31 -12.34 13.09 -4.71
CA ARG A 31 -12.28 11.63 -4.73
C ARG A 31 -13.47 11.03 -3.97
N ASN A 32 -14.12 10.07 -4.59
CA ASN A 32 -15.32 9.42 -4.05
C ASN A 32 -15.13 7.92 -3.76
N GLY A 33 -13.90 7.45 -3.75
CA GLY A 33 -13.57 6.04 -3.53
C GLY A 33 -13.38 5.23 -4.82
N TYR A 34 -13.59 5.83 -6.01
CA TYR A 34 -13.30 5.16 -7.27
C TYR A 34 -11.78 4.95 -7.42
N TYR A 35 -11.35 3.69 -7.57
CA TYR A 35 -9.94 3.34 -7.47
C TYR A 35 -9.00 4.06 -8.45
N PRO A 36 -9.35 4.25 -9.73
CA PRO A 36 -8.53 5.01 -10.65
C PRO A 36 -8.17 6.42 -10.22
N GLN A 37 -8.98 7.09 -9.41
CA GLN A 37 -8.68 8.40 -8.86
C GLN A 37 -7.44 8.41 -7.94
N TYR A 38 -7.02 7.24 -7.46
CA TYR A 38 -5.87 7.08 -6.56
C TYR A 38 -4.58 6.65 -7.27
N HIS A 39 -4.62 6.39 -8.56
CA HIS A 39 -3.44 6.03 -9.34
C HIS A 39 -3.34 6.74 -10.71
N HIS A 40 -4.43 7.27 -11.26
CA HIS A 40 -4.46 8.07 -12.48
C HIS A 40 -5.15 9.42 -12.28
N GLY A 41 -5.25 9.88 -11.04
CA GLY A 41 -5.82 11.18 -10.68
C GLY A 41 -4.74 12.23 -10.39
N ASP A 42 -5.04 13.09 -9.43
CA ASP A 42 -4.26 14.28 -9.11
C ASP A 42 -3.15 14.05 -8.10
N ILE A 43 -2.97 12.82 -7.63
CA ILE A 43 -2.02 12.51 -6.55
C ILE A 43 -0.88 11.61 -7.01
N ASN A 44 0.29 11.86 -6.43
CA ASN A 44 1.40 10.92 -6.38
C ASN A 44 1.39 10.19 -5.05
N ALA A 45 1.68 8.91 -5.05
CA ALA A 45 1.81 8.12 -3.83
C ALA A 45 2.57 6.82 -4.11
N TYR A 46 3.20 6.28 -3.09
CA TYR A 46 3.45 4.84 -3.06
C TYR A 46 2.19 4.16 -2.52
N HIS A 47 1.82 3.03 -3.08
CA HIS A 47 0.81 2.19 -2.47
C HIS A 47 1.21 0.72 -2.43
N LEU A 48 1.13 0.20 -1.23
CA LEU A 48 1.35 -1.18 -0.89
C LEU A 48 0.02 -1.89 -0.87
N SER A 49 -0.12 -2.97 -1.61
CA SER A 49 -1.29 -3.84 -1.56
C SER A 49 -0.90 -5.23 -1.07
N TYR A 50 -1.69 -5.78 -0.20
CA TYR A 50 -1.48 -7.09 0.41
C TYR A 50 -2.82 -7.74 0.74
N TYR A 51 -2.80 -9.00 1.15
CA TYR A 51 -3.99 -9.78 1.44
C TYR A 51 -4.99 -9.82 0.29
N ARG A 52 -4.52 -10.16 -0.92
CA ARG A 52 -5.40 -10.36 -2.05
C ARG A 52 -5.93 -11.79 -2.06
N ARG A 53 -7.22 -11.94 -1.80
CA ARG A 53 -7.92 -13.24 -1.71
C ARG A 53 -9.15 -13.22 -2.61
N LYS A 54 -8.93 -13.21 -3.92
CA LYS A 54 -10.04 -13.11 -4.87
C LYS A 54 -10.65 -14.47 -5.24
N TYR A 55 -9.79 -15.46 -5.48
CA TYR A 55 -10.21 -16.81 -5.84
C TYR A 55 -9.37 -17.85 -5.12
N ALA A 56 -9.98 -19.00 -4.74
CA ALA A 56 -9.24 -20.07 -4.07
C ALA A 56 -8.11 -20.66 -4.94
N THR A 57 -8.26 -20.55 -6.27
CA THR A 57 -7.26 -20.94 -7.25
C THR A 57 -6.08 -19.98 -7.36
N GLU A 58 -6.19 -18.78 -6.80
CA GLU A 58 -5.13 -17.75 -6.82
C GLU A 58 -4.09 -17.91 -5.70
N ARG A 59 -4.06 -19.03 -4.99
CA ARG A 59 -3.07 -19.26 -3.92
C ARG A 59 -1.63 -19.12 -4.39
N CYS A 60 -1.35 -19.47 -5.64
CA CYS A 60 -0.04 -19.25 -6.25
C CYS A 60 0.29 -17.77 -6.53
N PHE A 61 -0.69 -16.88 -6.40
CA PHE A 61 -0.54 -15.44 -6.65
C PHE A 61 -0.75 -14.60 -5.38
N GLN A 62 -0.59 -15.19 -4.20
CA GLN A 62 -0.63 -14.44 -2.95
C GLN A 62 0.63 -13.61 -2.82
N THR A 63 0.56 -12.39 -3.29
CA THR A 63 1.67 -11.45 -3.31
C THR A 63 1.30 -10.14 -2.65
N ALA A 64 2.30 -9.55 -1.98
CA ALA A 64 2.30 -8.15 -1.64
C ALA A 64 2.95 -7.37 -2.79
N ASN A 65 2.34 -6.27 -3.18
CA ASN A 65 2.80 -5.47 -4.31
C ASN A 65 3.02 -4.03 -3.88
N LEU A 66 4.16 -3.47 -4.25
CA LEU A 66 4.40 -2.03 -4.19
C LEU A 66 4.18 -1.42 -5.56
N ARG A 67 3.38 -0.37 -5.61
CA ARG A 67 3.18 0.43 -6.81
C ARG A 67 3.50 1.88 -6.56
N LYS A 68 3.89 2.56 -7.63
CA LYS A 68 4.11 4.00 -7.64
C LYS A 68 3.08 4.66 -8.55
N SER A 69 2.49 5.73 -8.08
CA SER A 69 1.59 6.64 -8.79
C SER A 69 2.21 8.05 -8.80
N TYR A 70 2.00 8.87 -9.79
CA TYR A 70 0.96 8.77 -10.82
C TYR A 70 1.26 7.62 -11.79
N GLY A 71 0.19 7.00 -12.29
CA GLY A 71 0.26 5.77 -13.06
C GLY A 71 -0.05 4.55 -12.17
N PHE A 72 0.19 3.37 -12.68
CA PHE A 72 -0.06 2.11 -11.97
C PHE A 72 1.18 1.21 -12.04
N HIS A 73 2.35 1.80 -11.76
CA HIS A 73 3.64 1.16 -11.94
C HIS A 73 3.91 0.14 -10.84
N LEU A 74 3.97 -1.14 -11.17
CA LEU A 74 4.40 -2.18 -10.25
C LEU A 74 5.93 -2.11 -10.14
N VAL A 75 6.42 -1.67 -9.00
CA VAL A 75 7.85 -1.43 -8.79
C VAL A 75 8.53 -2.48 -7.91
N SER A 76 7.77 -3.17 -7.08
CA SER A 76 8.28 -4.30 -6.29
C SER A 76 7.17 -5.29 -5.93
N GLN A 77 7.55 -6.54 -5.72
CA GLN A 77 6.64 -7.61 -5.35
C GLN A 77 7.34 -8.61 -4.44
N GLY A 78 6.61 -9.11 -3.47
CA GLY A 78 7.06 -10.17 -2.58
C GLY A 78 5.95 -11.17 -2.26
N ALA A 79 6.26 -12.22 -1.54
CA ALA A 79 5.27 -13.18 -1.07
C ALA A 79 4.35 -12.52 -0.03
N ASP A 80 3.09 -12.90 -0.02
CA ASP A 80 2.13 -12.52 1.03
C ASP A 80 1.91 -13.73 1.96
N PRO A 81 2.51 -13.74 3.16
CA PRO A 81 2.45 -14.85 4.09
C PRO A 81 1.17 -14.89 4.93
N LEU A 82 0.28 -13.91 4.79
CA LEU A 82 -0.93 -13.84 5.59
C LEU A 82 -1.84 -15.03 5.28
N PRO A 83 -2.33 -15.75 6.30
CA PRO A 83 -3.26 -16.86 6.09
C PRO A 83 -4.65 -16.35 5.69
N ASN A 84 -5.55 -17.26 5.33
CA ASN A 84 -6.96 -16.93 5.18
C ASN A 84 -7.58 -16.54 6.53
N VAL A 85 -8.71 -15.82 6.51
CA VAL A 85 -9.34 -15.28 7.73
C VAL A 85 -9.65 -16.37 8.74
N GLU A 86 -10.10 -17.53 8.30
CA GLU A 86 -10.42 -18.67 9.15
C GLU A 86 -9.20 -19.27 9.87
N ASP A 87 -8.01 -19.02 9.37
CA ASP A 87 -6.75 -19.54 9.92
C ASP A 87 -5.98 -18.47 10.73
N VAL A 88 -6.56 -17.28 10.88
CA VAL A 88 -5.94 -16.17 11.64
C VAL A 88 -6.12 -16.38 13.14
N GLU A 89 -5.03 -16.56 13.86
CA GLU A 89 -5.01 -16.73 15.31
C GLU A 89 -4.72 -15.41 16.07
N LYS A 90 -4.05 -14.47 15.46
CA LYS A 90 -3.60 -13.22 16.10
C LYS A 90 -3.47 -12.08 15.09
N SER A 91 -3.17 -10.88 15.59
CA SER A 91 -2.81 -9.75 14.75
C SER A 91 -1.41 -9.93 14.14
N TYR A 92 -1.20 -9.28 13.00
CA TYR A 92 0.09 -9.22 12.30
C TYR A 92 0.63 -7.81 12.39
N GLU A 93 1.92 -7.70 12.69
CA GLU A 93 2.64 -6.43 12.63
C GLU A 93 3.04 -6.14 11.19
N MET A 94 2.69 -4.94 10.72
CA MET A 94 3.06 -4.44 9.40
C MET A 94 4.03 -3.30 9.58
N LYS A 95 5.21 -3.40 9.00
CA LYS A 95 6.22 -2.35 9.05
C LYS A 95 6.60 -1.90 7.64
N VAL A 96 6.52 -0.60 7.40
CA VAL A 96 7.04 0.05 6.20
C VAL A 96 8.12 1.03 6.62
N GLU A 97 9.30 0.86 6.09
CA GLU A 97 10.43 1.77 6.29
C GLU A 97 10.73 2.45 4.96
N LYS A 98 10.82 3.79 4.98
CA LYS A 98 11.21 4.58 3.81
C LYS A 98 12.38 5.49 4.20
N TYR A 99 13.52 5.29 3.57
CA TYR A 99 14.71 6.06 3.83
C TYR A 99 15.51 6.31 2.54
N GLN A 100 15.75 7.57 2.20
CA GLN A 100 16.50 7.98 0.99
C GLN A 100 16.04 7.24 -0.29
N GLY A 101 14.72 7.15 -0.51
CA GLY A 101 14.13 6.46 -1.66
C GLY A 101 14.07 4.93 -1.52
N ARG A 102 14.76 4.33 -0.55
CA ARG A 102 14.64 2.90 -0.27
C ARG A 102 13.39 2.62 0.55
N ILE A 103 12.59 1.68 0.09
CA ILE A 103 11.36 1.24 0.73
C ILE A 103 11.50 -0.25 1.06
N THR A 104 11.27 -0.57 2.34
CA THR A 104 11.25 -1.94 2.84
C THR A 104 9.89 -2.22 3.46
N PHE A 105 9.29 -3.35 3.14
CA PHE A 105 8.07 -3.85 3.75
C PHE A 105 8.31 -5.17 4.46
N SER A 106 7.84 -5.26 5.70
CA SER A 106 7.95 -6.46 6.52
C SER A 106 6.62 -6.81 7.19
N ILE A 107 6.39 -8.09 7.42
CA ILE A 107 5.27 -8.64 8.19
C ILE A 107 5.85 -9.53 9.28
N ASN A 108 5.58 -9.24 10.55
CA ASN A 108 6.13 -9.95 11.71
C ASN A 108 7.65 -10.16 11.60
N ASP A 109 8.39 -9.09 11.32
CA ASP A 109 9.84 -9.07 11.09
C ASP A 109 10.35 -9.87 9.87
N LEU A 110 9.47 -10.52 9.12
CA LEU A 110 9.84 -11.12 7.84
C LEU A 110 9.86 -10.03 6.77
N GLU A 111 11.04 -9.77 6.21
CA GLU A 111 11.14 -8.89 5.05
C GLU A 111 10.43 -9.51 3.84
N ILE A 112 9.44 -8.79 3.31
CA ILE A 112 8.65 -9.21 2.16
C ILE A 112 9.28 -8.74 0.87
N PHE A 113 9.70 -7.47 0.82
CA PHE A 113 10.49 -6.91 -0.26
C PHE A 113 11.26 -5.66 0.21
N GLN A 114 12.29 -5.35 -0.55
CA GLN A 114 13.01 -4.08 -0.50
C GLN A 114 13.15 -3.54 -1.93
N TRP A 115 12.99 -2.24 -2.10
CA TRP A 115 13.11 -1.57 -3.39
C TRP A 115 13.69 -0.17 -3.22
N GLN A 116 14.52 0.23 -4.20
CA GLN A 116 15.10 1.57 -4.28
C GLN A 116 14.42 2.37 -5.40
N ASP A 117 13.83 3.51 -5.04
CA ASP A 117 13.31 4.45 -6.03
C ASP A 117 14.43 5.33 -6.56
N GLU A 118 14.79 5.14 -7.82
CA GLU A 118 15.78 5.93 -8.53
C GLU A 118 15.15 6.96 -9.48
N GLY A 119 13.82 7.13 -9.41
CA GLY A 119 13.09 8.11 -10.21
C GLY A 119 12.70 7.64 -11.61
N GLU A 120 12.83 6.36 -11.92
CA GLU A 120 12.48 5.82 -13.25
C GLU A 120 10.99 6.00 -13.57
N GLU A 121 10.13 5.86 -12.58
CA GLU A 121 8.66 6.00 -12.70
C GLU A 121 8.17 7.32 -12.08
N GLY A 122 8.84 8.42 -12.41
CA GLY A 122 8.56 9.75 -11.89
C GLY A 122 9.40 10.09 -10.66
N PRO A 123 9.25 11.31 -10.09
CA PRO A 123 10.10 11.77 -9.01
C PRO A 123 10.04 10.87 -7.78
N VAL A 124 11.14 10.76 -7.06
CA VAL A 124 11.15 10.13 -5.72
C VAL A 124 10.21 10.92 -4.81
N LEU A 125 9.35 10.20 -4.10
CA LEU A 125 8.37 10.83 -3.21
C LEU A 125 8.94 10.86 -1.79
N ASP A 126 9.23 12.07 -1.28
CA ASP A 126 9.91 12.22 0.00
C ASP A 126 8.97 12.20 1.18
N GLU A 127 7.87 12.95 1.11
CA GLU A 127 6.93 13.15 2.21
C GLU A 127 5.49 13.13 1.73
N GLY A 128 4.55 13.09 2.66
CA GLY A 128 3.12 13.17 2.35
C GLY A 128 2.25 12.44 3.37
N TYR A 129 1.00 12.28 3.01
CA TYR A 129 0.01 11.66 3.86
C TYR A 129 0.07 10.12 3.81
N ILE A 130 -0.45 9.51 4.89
CA ILE A 130 -0.67 8.06 5.01
C ILE A 130 -2.17 7.82 4.97
N GLY A 131 -2.60 6.77 4.27
CA GLY A 131 -4.00 6.39 4.19
C GLY A 131 -4.20 4.91 4.02
N PHE A 132 -5.24 4.38 4.65
CA PHE A 132 -5.66 2.98 4.51
C PHE A 132 -6.85 2.87 3.58
N ARG A 133 -6.87 1.81 2.80
CA ARG A 133 -7.98 1.47 1.93
C ARG A 133 -8.20 -0.04 1.93
N GLN A 134 -9.46 -0.46 1.95
CA GLN A 134 -9.87 -1.84 1.68
C GLN A 134 -10.81 -1.88 0.49
N MET A 135 -10.72 -2.94 -0.30
CA MET A 135 -11.73 -3.24 -1.30
C MET A 135 -12.84 -4.07 -0.66
N ALA A 136 -14.08 -3.59 -0.82
CA ALA A 136 -15.25 -4.31 -0.35
C ALA A 136 -15.32 -5.71 -1.02
N PRO A 137 -15.79 -6.72 -0.30
CA PRO A 137 -16.39 -6.68 1.04
C PRO A 137 -15.39 -6.81 2.20
N MET A 138 -14.09 -6.70 1.93
CA MET A 138 -13.03 -6.83 2.93
C MET A 138 -13.23 -5.88 4.11
N LYS A 139 -13.11 -6.43 5.32
CA LYS A 139 -13.03 -5.66 6.57
C LYS A 139 -11.70 -5.96 7.25
N ALA A 140 -10.98 -4.92 7.61
CA ALA A 140 -9.74 -5.02 8.36
C ALA A 140 -9.80 -4.13 9.60
N ARG A 141 -9.18 -4.59 10.68
CA ARG A 141 -8.97 -3.79 11.88
C ARG A 141 -7.50 -3.43 11.96
N TYR A 142 -7.23 -2.15 12.12
CA TYR A 142 -5.89 -1.61 12.38
C TYR A 142 -5.85 -1.08 13.82
N SER A 143 -4.73 -1.28 14.48
CA SER A 143 -4.48 -0.78 15.84
C SER A 143 -3.01 -0.45 16.00
N HIS A 144 -2.69 0.38 16.98
CA HIS A 144 -1.31 0.76 17.33
C HIS A 144 -0.55 1.32 16.11
N LEU A 145 -1.18 2.25 15.37
CA LEU A 145 -0.48 2.96 14.31
C LEU A 145 0.56 3.87 14.95
N GLU A 146 1.82 3.63 14.62
CA GLU A 146 2.95 4.43 15.06
C GLU A 146 3.71 4.92 13.82
N VAL A 147 4.17 6.16 13.86
CA VAL A 147 4.95 6.77 12.78
C VAL A 147 6.21 7.36 13.39
N TYR A 148 7.35 6.95 12.89
CA TYR A 148 8.66 7.39 13.36
C TYR A 148 9.39 8.13 12.26
N GLU A 149 10.14 9.15 12.63
CA GLU A 149 11.12 9.76 11.75
C GLU A 149 12.45 9.01 11.90
N LEU A 150 13.01 8.56 10.79
CA LEU A 150 14.33 7.94 10.77
C LEU A 150 15.38 9.04 10.78
N GLN A 151 16.32 8.96 11.72
CA GLN A 151 17.45 9.87 11.84
C GLN A 151 18.74 9.16 11.41
N GLU A 152 19.64 9.92 10.81
CA GLU A 152 21.01 9.44 10.60
C GLU A 152 21.75 9.42 11.95
N ASP A 153 22.47 8.35 12.21
CA ASP A 153 23.40 8.25 13.34
C ASP A 153 24.69 9.07 13.09
#